data_5f8d8552376c787666edfefff2551ceb
#
_entry.id   5f8d8552376c787666edfefff2551ceb
#
_cell.length_a   1.000
_cell.length_b   1.000
_cell.length_c   1.000
_cell.angle_alpha   90.00
_cell.angle_beta   90.00
_cell.angle_gamma   90.00
#
_symmetry.space_group_name_H-M   'P 1'
#
loop_
_entity.id
_entity.type
_entity.pdbx_description
1 polymer ?
#
loop_
_entity_poly.entity_id
_entity_poly.type
_entity_poly.pdbx_seq_one_letter_code
_entity_poly.pdbx_strand_id
1 'polypeptide(L)'
;MLGCAIADELYARFPQLPEGKLTQLRAGLVREEALAQVARAQGLESRLRASTLRDSVLADALEAVIGAIFLDGGYPAARRAVVHAFGAQLECLDPGRVAKDAKTQLQELMHARGKPVPQYRVVATHGAPHERSFEVECAVDERQTVGKGTSRQRAEQEAARMMLEKLSG
;
A
#
# COMPACT_ATOMS: atom_id res chain seq x y z
N MET A 1 -11.07 -1.96 -14.11
CA MET A 1 -10.97 -0.71 -14.90
C MET A 1 -10.10 0.34 -14.21
N LEU A 2 -10.45 0.82 -13.01
CA LEU A 2 -9.73 1.85 -12.25
C LEU A 2 -8.24 1.49 -12.03
N GLY A 3 -7.96 0.29 -11.52
CA GLY A 3 -6.58 -0.17 -11.30
C GLY A 3 -5.72 -0.25 -12.57
N CYS A 4 -6.34 -0.48 -13.74
CA CYS A 4 -5.66 -0.46 -15.04
C CYS A 4 -5.27 0.97 -15.43
N ALA A 5 -6.19 1.94 -15.29
CA ALA A 5 -5.93 3.35 -15.58
C ALA A 5 -4.84 3.95 -14.67
N ILE A 6 -4.84 3.58 -13.39
CA ILE A 6 -3.77 3.96 -12.44
C ILE A 6 -2.44 3.32 -12.84
N ALA A 7 -2.42 2.04 -13.22
CA ALA A 7 -1.19 1.37 -13.65
C ALA A 7 -0.58 2.05 -14.90
N ASP A 8 -1.41 2.35 -15.90
CA ASP A 8 -1.02 3.06 -17.12
C ASP A 8 -0.42 4.45 -16.79
N GLU A 9 -1.07 5.20 -15.92
CA GLU A 9 -0.59 6.52 -15.51
C GLU A 9 0.72 6.45 -14.71
N LEU A 10 0.87 5.49 -13.79
CA LEU A 10 2.10 5.28 -13.04
C LEU A 10 3.27 4.88 -13.94
N TYR A 11 3.02 4.01 -14.92
CA TYR A 11 4.04 3.61 -15.88
C TYR A 11 4.49 4.79 -16.74
N ALA A 12 3.55 5.64 -17.17
CA ALA A 12 3.86 6.84 -17.96
C ALA A 12 4.66 7.88 -17.15
N ARG A 13 4.34 8.05 -15.87
CA ARG A 13 5.04 9.02 -14.98
C ARG A 13 6.41 8.53 -14.51
N PHE A 14 6.55 7.24 -14.29
CA PHE A 14 7.73 6.65 -13.69
C PHE A 14 8.29 5.47 -14.50
N PRO A 15 8.67 5.69 -15.79
CA PRO A 15 9.08 4.61 -16.69
C PRO A 15 10.35 3.88 -16.24
N GLN A 16 11.14 4.48 -15.35
CA GLN A 16 12.40 3.91 -14.84
C GLN A 16 12.21 3.11 -13.54
N LEU A 17 11.00 3.10 -12.96
CA LEU A 17 10.76 2.33 -11.76
C LEU A 17 10.58 0.85 -12.07
N PRO A 18 11.16 -0.05 -11.26
CA PRO A 18 10.90 -1.47 -11.40
C PRO A 18 9.43 -1.81 -11.12
N GLU A 19 8.93 -2.86 -11.77
CA GLU A 19 7.54 -3.32 -11.71
C GLU A 19 7.01 -3.46 -10.27
N GLY A 20 7.81 -4.04 -9.36
CA GLY A 20 7.41 -4.21 -7.97
C GLY A 20 7.11 -2.88 -7.26
N LYS A 21 7.84 -1.79 -7.58
CA LYS A 21 7.54 -0.45 -7.03
C LYS A 21 6.28 0.15 -7.63
N LEU A 22 6.07 0.00 -8.94
CA LEU A 22 4.84 0.44 -9.60
C LEU A 22 3.61 -0.29 -9.02
N THR A 23 3.73 -1.58 -8.76
CA THR A 23 2.68 -2.38 -8.12
C THR A 23 2.38 -1.92 -6.70
N GLN A 24 3.40 -1.57 -5.89
CA GLN A 24 3.20 -1.03 -4.54
C GLN A 24 2.54 0.36 -4.58
N LEU A 25 2.97 1.26 -5.48
CA LEU A 25 2.33 2.58 -5.67
C LEU A 25 0.86 2.41 -6.05
N ARG A 26 0.57 1.55 -7.02
CA ARG A 26 -0.80 1.24 -7.43
C ARG A 26 -1.62 0.72 -6.25
N ALA A 27 -1.13 -0.27 -5.52
CA ALA A 27 -1.83 -0.84 -4.37
C ALA A 27 -2.16 0.23 -3.31
N GLY A 28 -1.27 1.19 -3.09
CA GLY A 28 -1.52 2.32 -2.19
C GLY A 28 -2.64 3.24 -2.66
N LEU A 29 -2.77 3.47 -3.97
CA LEU A 29 -3.79 4.33 -4.56
C LEU A 29 -5.17 3.66 -4.68
N VAL A 30 -5.22 2.34 -4.86
CA VAL A 30 -6.49 1.61 -5.07
C VAL A 30 -7.01 0.92 -3.81
N ARG A 31 -6.40 1.12 -2.65
CA ARG A 31 -6.93 0.61 -1.38
C ARG A 31 -8.20 1.35 -0.98
N GLU A 32 -9.09 0.69 -0.24
CA GLU A 32 -10.42 1.18 0.16
C GLU A 32 -10.37 2.61 0.74
N GLU A 33 -9.47 2.88 1.69
CA GLU A 33 -9.38 4.18 2.34
C GLU A 33 -8.96 5.30 1.36
N ALA A 34 -8.07 4.99 0.41
CA ALA A 34 -7.63 5.96 -0.60
C ALA A 34 -8.75 6.25 -1.59
N LEU A 35 -9.50 5.23 -2.03
CA LEU A 35 -10.66 5.38 -2.89
C LEU A 35 -11.76 6.21 -2.20
N ALA A 36 -12.03 5.96 -0.92
CA ALA A 36 -13.00 6.72 -0.14
C ALA A 36 -12.60 8.20 -0.02
N GLN A 37 -11.31 8.50 0.18
CA GLN A 37 -10.81 9.87 0.19
C GLN A 37 -11.03 10.58 -1.15
N VAL A 38 -10.76 9.90 -2.26
CA VAL A 38 -11.03 10.43 -3.61
C VAL A 38 -12.53 10.65 -3.80
N ALA A 39 -13.38 9.69 -3.40
CA ALA A 39 -14.84 9.80 -3.49
C ALA A 39 -15.35 11.06 -2.75
N ARG A 40 -14.86 11.31 -1.53
CA ARG A 40 -15.18 12.53 -0.75
C ARG A 40 -14.72 13.79 -1.48
N ALA A 41 -13.50 13.81 -1.97
CA ALA A 41 -12.95 14.95 -2.71
C ALA A 41 -13.76 15.26 -3.99
N GLN A 42 -14.35 14.23 -4.62
CA GLN A 42 -15.25 14.38 -5.76
C GLN A 42 -16.70 14.70 -5.36
N GLY A 43 -16.99 14.88 -4.07
CA GLY A 43 -18.32 15.21 -3.57
C GLY A 43 -19.36 14.07 -3.69
N LEU A 44 -18.92 12.81 -3.83
CA LEU A 44 -19.83 11.67 -3.94
C LEU A 44 -20.60 11.43 -2.64
N GLU A 45 -20.01 11.77 -1.49
CA GLU A 45 -20.63 11.59 -0.18
C GLU A 45 -22.01 12.26 -0.09
N SER A 46 -22.14 13.49 -0.58
CA SER A 46 -23.40 14.26 -0.57
C SER A 46 -24.44 13.76 -1.60
N ARG A 47 -24.05 12.90 -2.52
CA ARG A 47 -24.90 12.38 -3.61
C ARG A 47 -25.41 10.97 -3.34
N LEU A 48 -24.85 10.27 -2.35
CA LEU A 48 -25.25 8.93 -1.99
C LEU A 48 -26.42 8.93 -1.01
N ARG A 49 -27.40 8.09 -1.26
CA ARG A 49 -28.52 7.82 -0.36
C ARG A 49 -28.23 6.55 0.44
N ALA A 50 -27.40 6.65 1.47
CA ALA A 50 -27.08 5.54 2.35
C ALA A 50 -27.28 5.95 3.81
N SER A 51 -27.74 5.02 4.63
CA SER A 51 -27.92 5.23 6.08
C SER A 51 -26.60 5.37 6.84
N THR A 52 -25.53 4.83 6.29
CA THR A 52 -24.17 4.91 6.84
C THR A 52 -23.15 4.97 5.70
N LEU A 53 -22.37 6.02 5.64
CA LEU A 53 -21.33 6.20 4.63
C LEU A 53 -19.98 5.70 5.18
N ARG A 54 -19.79 4.38 5.08
CA ARG A 54 -18.50 3.74 5.36
C ARG A 54 -17.55 3.93 4.18
N ASP A 55 -16.24 3.80 4.42
CA ASP A 55 -15.22 3.89 3.38
C ASP A 55 -15.45 2.91 2.23
N SER A 56 -15.88 1.68 2.53
CA SER A 56 -16.23 0.69 1.50
C SER A 56 -17.36 1.17 0.56
N VAL A 57 -18.42 1.80 1.10
CA VAL A 57 -19.52 2.32 0.28
C VAL A 57 -19.05 3.46 -0.63
N LEU A 58 -18.18 4.33 -0.14
CA LEU A 58 -17.62 5.42 -0.93
C LEU A 58 -16.67 4.91 -2.01
N ALA A 59 -15.84 3.91 -1.68
CA ALA A 59 -14.96 3.26 -2.63
C ALA A 59 -15.75 2.59 -3.76
N ASP A 60 -16.77 1.78 -3.43
CA ASP A 60 -17.66 1.12 -4.39
C ASP A 60 -18.38 2.12 -5.29
N ALA A 61 -18.84 3.24 -4.71
CA ALA A 61 -19.52 4.31 -5.48
C ALA A 61 -18.55 4.96 -6.49
N LEU A 62 -17.29 5.23 -6.11
CA LEU A 62 -16.29 5.74 -7.02
C LEU A 62 -16.02 4.75 -8.16
N GLU A 63 -15.84 3.48 -7.85
CA GLU A 63 -15.63 2.43 -8.84
C GLU A 63 -16.82 2.30 -9.80
N ALA A 64 -18.06 2.38 -9.28
CA ALA A 64 -19.26 2.35 -10.09
C ALA A 64 -19.36 3.54 -11.05
N VAL A 65 -19.04 4.76 -10.59
CA VAL A 65 -18.98 5.96 -11.45
C VAL A 65 -17.97 5.80 -12.58
N ILE A 66 -16.73 5.34 -12.25
CA ILE A 66 -15.71 5.10 -13.26
C ILE A 66 -16.13 3.98 -14.23
N GLY A 67 -16.79 2.94 -13.71
CA GLY A 67 -17.36 1.87 -14.54
C GLY A 67 -18.44 2.40 -15.51
N ALA A 68 -19.32 3.28 -15.05
CA ALA A 68 -20.33 3.91 -15.90
C ALA A 68 -19.69 4.77 -17.00
N ILE A 69 -18.69 5.58 -16.68
CA ILE A 69 -17.95 6.38 -17.66
C ILE A 69 -17.25 5.47 -18.71
N PHE A 70 -16.75 4.32 -18.25
CA PHE A 70 -16.15 3.35 -19.17
C PHE A 70 -17.15 2.75 -20.13
N LEU A 71 -18.35 2.40 -19.65
CA LEU A 71 -19.42 1.82 -20.48
C LEU A 71 -19.95 2.83 -21.51
N ASP A 72 -19.99 4.10 -21.16
CA ASP A 72 -20.49 5.19 -22.00
C ASP A 72 -19.45 5.67 -23.03
N GLY A 73 -18.22 5.94 -22.58
CA GLY A 73 -17.17 6.62 -23.35
C GLY A 73 -15.91 5.80 -23.61
N GLY A 74 -15.88 4.52 -23.20
CA GLY A 74 -14.75 3.62 -23.35
C GLY A 74 -13.54 3.97 -22.48
N TYR A 75 -12.44 3.24 -22.69
CA TYR A 75 -11.22 3.38 -21.88
C TYR A 75 -10.64 4.80 -21.86
N PRO A 76 -10.54 5.54 -23.00
CA PRO A 76 -9.97 6.88 -22.98
C PRO A 76 -10.74 7.86 -22.08
N ALA A 77 -12.07 7.78 -22.03
CA ALA A 77 -12.90 8.61 -21.17
C ALA A 77 -12.70 8.27 -19.70
N ALA A 78 -12.75 6.98 -19.38
CA ALA A 78 -12.54 6.50 -18.03
C ALA A 78 -11.11 6.81 -17.50
N ARG A 79 -10.07 6.66 -18.33
CA ARG A 79 -8.70 7.02 -17.96
C ARG A 79 -8.60 8.51 -17.63
N ARG A 80 -9.18 9.41 -18.44
CA ARG A 80 -9.19 10.85 -18.14
C ARG A 80 -9.88 11.14 -16.81
N ALA A 81 -11.04 10.51 -16.55
CA ALA A 81 -11.78 10.67 -15.31
C ALA A 81 -10.95 10.20 -14.10
N VAL A 82 -10.28 9.06 -14.19
CA VAL A 82 -9.39 8.55 -13.13
C VAL A 82 -8.22 9.50 -12.89
N VAL A 83 -7.50 9.92 -13.93
CA VAL A 83 -6.36 10.84 -13.79
C VAL A 83 -6.80 12.18 -13.17
N HIS A 84 -7.96 12.69 -13.56
CA HIS A 84 -8.53 13.90 -12.95
C HIS A 84 -8.89 13.69 -11.48
N ALA A 85 -9.61 12.62 -11.16
CA ALA A 85 -10.05 12.33 -9.79
C ALA A 85 -8.90 12.09 -8.81
N PHE A 86 -7.81 11.45 -9.27
CA PHE A 86 -6.62 11.12 -8.49
C PHE A 86 -5.51 12.16 -8.61
N GLY A 87 -5.73 13.31 -9.28
CA GLY A 87 -4.70 14.29 -9.58
C GLY A 87 -3.85 14.67 -8.37
N ALA A 88 -4.47 15.05 -7.25
CA ALA A 88 -3.76 15.42 -6.03
C ALA A 88 -2.91 14.26 -5.45
N GLN A 89 -3.46 13.04 -5.43
CA GLN A 89 -2.72 11.87 -4.95
C GLN A 89 -1.54 11.52 -5.86
N LEU A 90 -1.74 11.64 -7.19
CA LEU A 90 -0.71 11.36 -8.19
C LEU A 90 0.41 12.41 -8.16
N GLU A 91 0.11 13.66 -7.85
CA GLU A 91 1.11 14.74 -7.71
C GLU A 91 1.93 14.61 -6.42
N CYS A 92 1.30 14.12 -5.35
CA CYS A 92 1.95 13.90 -4.06
C CYS A 92 2.75 12.58 -4.00
N LEU A 93 2.75 11.78 -5.07
CA LEU A 93 3.52 10.54 -5.11
C LEU A 93 5.01 10.82 -5.07
N ASP A 94 5.65 10.32 -4.04
CA ASP A 94 7.10 10.25 -3.96
C ASP A 94 7.56 8.78 -4.08
N PRO A 95 8.11 8.37 -5.25
CA PRO A 95 8.60 7.01 -5.44
C PRO A 95 9.72 6.62 -4.46
N GLY A 96 10.44 7.61 -3.92
CA GLY A 96 11.45 7.41 -2.89
C GLY A 96 10.84 7.07 -1.52
N ARG A 97 9.62 7.56 -1.27
CA ARG A 97 8.82 7.27 -0.06
C ARG A 97 8.04 5.97 -0.10
N VAL A 98 7.93 5.33 -1.26
CA VAL A 98 7.53 3.92 -1.28
C VAL A 98 8.64 3.16 -0.57
N ALA A 99 8.53 3.14 0.75
CA ALA A 99 9.43 2.38 1.58
C ALA A 99 9.46 0.98 0.98
N LYS A 100 10.62 0.58 0.45
CA LYS A 100 10.84 -0.83 0.19
C LYS A 100 10.41 -1.51 1.47
N ASP A 101 9.48 -2.43 1.36
CA ASP A 101 9.11 -3.35 2.41
C ASP A 101 10.40 -3.75 3.15
N ALA A 102 10.51 -3.40 4.42
CA ALA A 102 11.75 -3.59 5.17
C ALA A 102 12.22 -5.05 5.16
N LYS A 103 11.26 -5.99 5.11
CA LYS A 103 11.56 -7.42 4.95
C LYS A 103 12.23 -7.70 3.61
N THR A 104 11.71 -7.12 2.53
CA THR A 104 12.29 -7.27 1.18
C THR A 104 13.69 -6.64 1.12
N GLN A 105 13.86 -5.44 1.68
CA GLN A 105 15.19 -4.80 1.74
C GLN A 105 16.20 -5.63 2.51
N LEU A 106 15.78 -6.17 3.67
CA LEU A 106 16.64 -6.99 4.50
C LEU A 106 17.01 -8.30 3.78
N GLN A 107 16.05 -8.91 3.10
CA GLN A 107 16.28 -10.12 2.31
C GLN A 107 17.24 -9.87 1.14
N GLU A 108 17.07 -8.77 0.38
CA GLU A 108 17.98 -8.36 -0.69
C GLU A 108 19.39 -8.10 -0.15
N LEU A 109 19.50 -7.42 1.00
CA LEU A 109 20.77 -7.15 1.66
C LEU A 109 21.48 -8.43 2.09
N MET A 110 20.76 -9.40 2.65
CA MET A 110 21.32 -10.69 3.03
C MET A 110 21.77 -11.48 1.80
N HIS A 111 20.96 -11.50 0.75
CA HIS A 111 21.31 -12.14 -0.51
C HIS A 111 22.57 -11.52 -1.13
N ALA A 112 22.68 -10.19 -1.19
CA ALA A 112 23.85 -9.47 -1.69
C ALA A 112 25.13 -9.75 -0.87
N ARG A 113 24.99 -10.06 0.43
CA ARG A 113 26.09 -10.43 1.32
C ARG A 113 26.38 -11.94 1.35
N GLY A 114 25.71 -12.75 0.53
CA GLY A 114 25.85 -14.21 0.52
C GLY A 114 25.41 -14.89 1.83
N LYS A 115 24.48 -14.26 2.59
CA LYS A 115 24.04 -14.72 3.89
C LYS A 115 22.65 -15.36 3.82
N PRO A 116 22.31 -16.23 4.81
CA PRO A 116 20.99 -16.82 4.90
C PRO A 116 19.87 -15.78 4.98
N VAL A 117 18.67 -16.15 4.52
CA VAL A 117 17.48 -15.30 4.62
C VAL A 117 17.12 -15.02 6.08
N PRO A 118 16.61 -13.82 6.41
CA PRO A 118 16.18 -13.48 7.77
C PRO A 118 15.07 -14.42 8.25
N GLN A 119 15.14 -14.83 9.52
CA GLN A 119 14.12 -15.66 10.16
C GLN A 119 13.21 -14.80 11.02
N TYR A 120 11.89 -15.08 10.97
CA TYR A 120 10.89 -14.35 11.74
C TYR A 120 10.09 -15.30 12.62
N ARG A 121 9.96 -14.96 13.92
CA ARG A 121 9.23 -15.74 14.90
C ARG A 121 8.35 -14.82 15.75
N VAL A 122 7.05 -15.14 15.88
CA VAL A 122 6.16 -14.47 16.82
C VAL A 122 6.62 -14.86 18.24
N VAL A 123 6.99 -13.89 19.05
CA VAL A 123 7.46 -14.10 20.42
C VAL A 123 6.38 -13.78 21.45
N ALA A 124 5.45 -12.87 21.13
CA ALA A 124 4.31 -12.56 21.99
C ALA A 124 3.10 -12.08 21.18
N THR A 125 1.91 -12.29 21.74
CA THR A 125 0.65 -11.73 21.24
C THR A 125 -0.12 -11.19 22.45
N HIS A 126 -0.56 -9.94 22.39
CA HIS A 126 -1.23 -9.24 23.48
C HIS A 126 -2.60 -8.71 23.02
N GLY A 127 -3.50 -8.50 23.96
CA GLY A 127 -4.82 -7.89 23.76
C GLY A 127 -5.93 -8.85 23.36
N ALA A 128 -7.17 -8.34 23.43
CA ALA A 128 -8.38 -9.05 23.02
C ALA A 128 -8.41 -9.21 21.46
N PRO A 129 -9.26 -10.09 20.90
CA PRO A 129 -9.29 -10.37 19.47
C PRO A 129 -9.37 -9.13 18.55
N HIS A 130 -10.02 -8.05 19.01
CA HIS A 130 -10.21 -6.79 18.27
C HIS A 130 -9.12 -5.72 18.55
N GLU A 131 -8.23 -5.97 19.53
CA GLU A 131 -7.14 -5.08 19.92
C GLU A 131 -5.79 -5.82 19.97
N ARG A 132 -5.64 -6.86 19.16
CA ARG A 132 -4.41 -7.66 19.16
C ARG A 132 -3.20 -6.85 18.73
N SER A 133 -2.12 -7.00 19.49
CA SER A 133 -0.78 -6.60 19.10
C SER A 133 0.15 -7.82 19.10
N PHE A 134 1.12 -7.76 18.21
CA PHE A 134 2.08 -8.85 17.97
C PHE A 134 3.49 -8.32 18.23
N GLU A 135 4.30 -9.16 18.87
CA GLU A 135 5.75 -8.97 18.92
C GLU A 135 6.40 -10.06 18.09
N VAL A 136 7.24 -9.65 17.14
CA VAL A 136 7.95 -10.54 16.22
C VAL A 136 9.44 -10.30 16.32
N GLU A 137 10.16 -11.37 16.57
CA GLU A 137 11.61 -11.41 16.49
C GLU A 137 12.05 -11.58 15.04
N CYS A 138 13.02 -10.79 14.60
CA CYS A 138 13.79 -10.99 13.38
C CYS A 138 15.21 -11.37 13.76
N ALA A 139 15.69 -12.51 13.25
CA ALA A 139 17.05 -13.01 13.48
C ALA A 139 17.84 -13.06 12.17
N VAL A 140 19.07 -12.55 12.22
CA VAL A 140 20.08 -12.58 11.15
C VAL A 140 21.43 -12.86 11.78
N ASP A 141 22.04 -14.01 11.47
CA ASP A 141 23.23 -14.51 12.13
C ASP A 141 23.03 -14.51 13.68
N GLU A 142 23.92 -13.88 14.42
CA GLU A 142 23.87 -13.74 15.89
C GLU A 142 23.07 -12.49 16.34
N ARG A 143 22.54 -11.71 15.40
CA ARG A 143 21.81 -10.47 15.69
C ARG A 143 20.30 -10.74 15.72
N GLN A 144 19.64 -10.12 16.70
CA GLN A 144 18.20 -10.19 16.86
C GLN A 144 17.62 -8.80 17.07
N THR A 145 16.40 -8.59 16.57
CA THR A 145 15.57 -7.40 16.83
C THR A 145 14.14 -7.84 17.05
N VAL A 146 13.37 -7.06 17.81
CA VAL A 146 11.96 -7.36 18.09
C VAL A 146 11.11 -6.17 17.65
N GLY A 147 10.23 -6.39 16.69
CA GLY A 147 9.27 -5.41 16.21
C GLY A 147 7.89 -5.64 16.80
N LYS A 148 7.13 -4.55 16.99
CA LYS A 148 5.75 -4.57 17.49
C LYS A 148 4.80 -4.03 16.42
N GLY A 149 3.59 -4.59 16.35
CA GLY A 149 2.58 -4.13 15.39
C GLY A 149 1.18 -4.63 15.70
N THR A 150 0.17 -3.96 15.15
CA THR A 150 -1.25 -4.33 15.27
C THR A 150 -1.62 -5.55 14.41
N SER A 151 -0.70 -6.04 13.58
CA SER A 151 -0.79 -7.31 12.87
C SER A 151 0.59 -7.96 12.84
N ARG A 152 0.62 -9.29 12.64
CA ARG A 152 1.87 -10.03 12.47
C ARG A 152 2.74 -9.41 11.38
N GLN A 153 2.16 -9.07 10.24
CA GLN A 153 2.88 -8.46 9.12
C GLN A 153 3.52 -7.12 9.48
N ARG A 154 2.80 -6.24 10.21
CA ARG A 154 3.35 -4.96 10.67
C ARG A 154 4.49 -5.15 11.67
N ALA A 155 4.37 -6.12 12.59
CA ALA A 155 5.43 -6.43 13.55
C ALA A 155 6.68 -6.99 12.85
N GLU A 156 6.51 -7.85 11.82
CA GLU A 156 7.61 -8.36 11.00
C GLU A 156 8.33 -7.24 10.24
N GLN A 157 7.59 -6.27 9.68
CA GLN A 157 8.15 -5.09 9.00
C GLN A 157 8.98 -4.23 9.96
N GLU A 158 8.45 -3.98 11.15
CA GLU A 158 9.15 -3.19 12.16
C GLU A 158 10.42 -3.88 12.65
N ALA A 159 10.37 -5.20 12.89
CA ALA A 159 11.54 -5.99 13.26
C ALA A 159 12.62 -5.95 12.16
N ALA A 160 12.22 -6.05 10.89
CA ALA A 160 13.13 -5.96 9.74
C ALA A 160 13.75 -4.56 9.61
N ARG A 161 12.97 -3.48 9.83
CA ARG A 161 13.45 -2.10 9.82
C ARG A 161 14.55 -1.88 10.88
N MET A 162 14.29 -2.33 12.11
CA MET A 162 15.27 -2.25 13.20
C MET A 162 16.54 -3.06 12.90
N MET A 163 16.41 -4.22 12.21
CA MET A 163 17.54 -5.02 11.79
C MET A 163 18.38 -4.31 10.73
N LEU A 164 17.76 -3.68 9.74
CA LEU A 164 18.46 -2.87 8.73
C LEU A 164 19.26 -1.74 9.38
N GLU A 165 18.68 -1.01 10.33
CA GLU A 165 19.38 0.03 11.08
C GLU A 165 20.59 -0.53 11.84
N LYS A 166 20.42 -1.67 12.52
CA LYS A 166 21.48 -2.35 13.27
C LYS A 166 22.61 -2.91 12.37
N LEU A 167 22.32 -3.16 11.08
CA LEU A 167 23.30 -3.65 10.10
C LEU A 167 24.00 -2.53 9.32
N SER A 168 23.46 -1.31 9.39
CA SER A 168 23.97 -0.11 8.70
C SER A 168 24.88 0.77 9.57
N GLY A 169 24.80 0.63 10.90
CA GLY A 169 25.67 1.28 11.88
C GLY A 169 26.78 0.33 12.30
#